data_0aadf3311a492cc6b91b4647ad595324
#
_entry.id   0aadf3311a492cc6b91b4647ad595324
#
_cell.length_a   1.000
_cell.length_b   1.000
_cell.length_c   1.000
_cell.angle_alpha   90.00
_cell.angle_beta   90.00
_cell.angle_gamma   90.00
#
_symmetry.space_group_name_H-M   'P 1'
#
loop_
_entity.id
_entity.type
_entity.pdbx_description
1 polymer ?
#
loop_
_entity_poly.entity_id
_entity_poly.type
_entity_poly.pdbx_seq_one_letter_code
_entity_poly.pdbx_strand_id
1 'polypeptide(L)'
;MKLKRHYKVVISIVLAVVLLISLIFISQTTIAHRDDYFKPDYDRVALTVDTDYETIFLQTGLGKQAVDKLKKQGQFDIVSHIQDKFFNPPESDCVNLLGWLTREDRLESPGAPFVDLQPGDIIVTLSTHSYGWRHGHAGLVLDSDSVLASEVLGMDSTIENIESWTTYSNYAVLRVKGVTAEQQKEIVKYAKENLMGVPYNLFAGFIGSKAPKTDEWYFGLQCSYLAWYAWQQFGVDLDSDGGRLVSTSDLIGSDKVEIVQIFGMNPKNFLER
;
A
#
# COMPACT_ATOMS: atom_id res chain seq x y z
N MET A 1 -51.62 16.71 17.55
CA MET A 1 -50.35 17.45 17.33
C MET A 1 -49.08 16.58 17.43
N LYS A 2 -48.96 15.65 18.36
CA LYS A 2 -47.79 14.73 18.49
C LYS A 2 -47.55 13.82 17.27
N LEU A 3 -48.58 13.26 16.64
CA LEU A 3 -48.48 12.36 15.51
C LEU A 3 -47.80 13.03 14.28
N LYS A 4 -48.14 14.32 14.01
CA LYS A 4 -47.53 15.10 12.91
C LYS A 4 -46.04 15.39 13.14
N ARG A 5 -45.58 15.44 14.39
CA ARG A 5 -44.17 15.67 14.70
C ARG A 5 -43.33 14.42 14.46
N HIS A 6 -43.85 13.24 14.90
CA HIS A 6 -43.17 11.97 14.66
C HIS A 6 -43.06 11.68 13.14
N TYR A 7 -44.12 11.96 12.37
CA TYR A 7 -44.09 11.77 10.91
C TYR A 7 -43.04 12.64 10.22
N LYS A 8 -42.88 13.90 10.65
CA LYS A 8 -41.81 14.79 10.13
C LYS A 8 -40.42 14.26 10.48
N VAL A 9 -40.21 13.77 11.68
CA VAL A 9 -38.92 13.19 12.09
C VAL A 9 -38.58 11.95 11.24
N VAL A 10 -39.56 11.05 11.05
CA VAL A 10 -39.35 9.86 10.22
C VAL A 10 -39.00 10.22 8.79
N ILE A 11 -39.74 11.18 8.19
CA ILE A 11 -39.44 11.66 6.84
C ILE A 11 -38.03 12.26 6.76
N SER A 12 -37.63 13.08 7.76
CA SER A 12 -36.29 13.67 7.77
C SER A 12 -35.19 12.61 7.85
N ILE A 13 -35.39 11.57 8.64
CA ILE A 13 -34.46 10.43 8.73
C ILE A 13 -34.39 9.71 7.38
N VAL A 14 -35.52 9.40 6.78
CA VAL A 14 -35.55 8.72 5.46
C VAL A 14 -34.85 9.56 4.40
N LEU A 15 -35.11 10.87 4.34
CA LEU A 15 -34.45 11.76 3.40
C LEU A 15 -32.93 11.85 3.64
N ALA A 16 -32.51 11.88 4.92
CA ALA A 16 -31.08 11.89 5.25
C ALA A 16 -30.39 10.58 4.81
N VAL A 17 -31.05 9.43 5.01
CA VAL A 17 -30.54 8.12 4.56
C VAL A 17 -30.47 8.06 3.03
N VAL A 18 -31.51 8.50 2.32
CA VAL A 18 -31.52 8.53 0.85
C VAL A 18 -30.42 9.47 0.33
N LEU A 19 -30.24 10.64 0.94
CA LEU A 19 -29.16 11.57 0.57
C LEU A 19 -27.78 10.93 0.80
N LEU A 20 -27.58 10.28 1.93
CA LEU A 20 -26.33 9.58 2.24
C LEU A 20 -26.03 8.49 1.22
N ILE A 21 -27.01 7.64 0.90
CA ILE A 21 -26.87 6.58 -0.12
C ILE A 21 -26.55 7.19 -1.48
N SER A 22 -27.22 8.28 -1.85
CA SER A 22 -26.97 8.98 -3.12
C SER A 22 -25.56 9.56 -3.17
N LEU A 23 -25.08 10.18 -2.09
CA LEU A 23 -23.71 10.71 -2.00
C LEU A 23 -22.68 9.58 -2.10
N ILE A 24 -22.91 8.45 -1.43
CA ILE A 24 -22.07 7.26 -1.53
C ILE A 24 -22.02 6.76 -2.98
N PHE A 25 -23.17 6.64 -3.65
CA PHE A 25 -23.24 6.18 -5.03
C PHE A 25 -22.54 7.13 -6.00
N ILE A 26 -22.75 8.44 -5.86
CA ILE A 26 -22.08 9.49 -6.68
C ILE A 26 -20.56 9.44 -6.44
N SER A 27 -20.12 9.32 -5.19
CA SER A 27 -18.69 9.23 -4.89
C SER A 27 -18.04 8.01 -5.54
N GLN A 28 -18.68 6.85 -5.50
CA GLN A 28 -18.21 5.61 -6.14
C GLN A 28 -18.08 5.78 -7.66
N THR A 29 -19.10 6.34 -8.32
CA THR A 29 -19.05 6.53 -9.78
C THR A 29 -18.04 7.58 -10.22
N THR A 30 -17.84 8.64 -9.44
CA THR A 30 -16.88 9.71 -9.77
C THR A 30 -15.44 9.25 -9.59
N ILE A 31 -15.17 8.39 -8.58
CA ILE A 31 -13.82 7.93 -8.26
C ILE A 31 -13.40 6.74 -9.12
N ALA A 32 -14.36 5.90 -9.54
CA ALA A 32 -14.11 4.81 -10.48
C ALA A 32 -13.53 5.27 -11.84
N HIS A 33 -13.64 6.57 -12.15
CA HIS A 33 -13.10 7.17 -13.40
C HIS A 33 -11.84 8.02 -13.16
N ARG A 34 -11.30 8.05 -11.93
CA ARG A 34 -10.08 8.79 -11.66
C ARG A 34 -8.87 7.92 -11.96
N ASP A 35 -8.09 8.36 -12.94
CA ASP A 35 -6.79 7.77 -13.25
C ASP A 35 -5.82 8.04 -12.09
N ASP A 36 -5.46 7.01 -11.33
CA ASP A 36 -4.61 7.12 -10.13
C ASP A 36 -3.14 6.92 -10.43
N TYR A 37 -2.82 6.66 -11.67
CA TYR A 37 -1.47 6.49 -12.11
C TYR A 37 -0.83 7.85 -12.39
N PHE A 38 0.34 8.08 -11.78
CA PHE A 38 1.18 9.24 -12.12
C PHE A 38 1.78 9.04 -13.52
N LYS A 39 1.47 9.96 -14.44
CA LYS A 39 2.13 10.05 -15.75
C LYS A 39 3.17 11.19 -15.68
N PRO A 40 4.46 10.90 -15.98
CA PRO A 40 5.47 11.96 -16.03
C PRO A 40 5.07 13.08 -17.00
N ASP A 41 5.20 14.33 -16.56
CA ASP A 41 4.99 15.55 -17.32
C ASP A 41 6.31 16.15 -17.85
N TYR A 42 7.36 15.35 -17.87
CA TYR A 42 8.71 15.70 -18.30
C TYR A 42 9.26 14.67 -19.30
N ASP A 43 10.29 15.09 -20.03
CA ASP A 43 10.86 14.28 -21.10
C ASP A 43 11.59 13.03 -20.57
N ARG A 44 11.46 11.95 -21.32
CA ARG A 44 12.26 10.75 -21.14
C ARG A 44 13.68 11.01 -21.60
N VAL A 45 14.68 10.69 -20.75
CA VAL A 45 16.09 10.80 -21.07
C VAL A 45 16.76 9.43 -21.17
N ALA A 46 17.83 9.32 -21.96
CA ALA A 46 18.61 8.09 -22.03
C ALA A 46 19.37 7.87 -20.73
N LEU A 47 19.27 6.66 -20.17
CA LEU A 47 19.92 6.26 -18.93
C LEU A 47 21.10 5.35 -19.21
N THR A 48 22.21 5.59 -18.51
CA THR A 48 23.44 4.80 -18.54
C THR A 48 23.86 4.42 -17.12
N VAL A 49 24.84 3.55 -16.99
CA VAL A 49 25.41 3.16 -15.68
C VAL A 49 26.01 4.34 -14.92
N ASP A 50 26.42 5.42 -15.62
CA ASP A 50 27.00 6.62 -15.05
C ASP A 50 25.96 7.70 -14.74
N THR A 51 24.69 7.50 -15.10
CA THR A 51 23.62 8.42 -14.76
C THR A 51 23.45 8.47 -13.23
N ASP A 52 23.28 9.68 -12.69
CA ASP A 52 23.09 9.89 -11.25
C ASP A 52 21.78 9.27 -10.73
N TYR A 53 21.76 8.97 -9.42
CA TYR A 53 20.63 8.26 -8.81
C TYR A 53 19.33 9.07 -8.82
N GLU A 54 19.39 10.39 -8.70
CA GLU A 54 18.21 11.24 -8.71
C GLU A 54 17.54 11.21 -10.09
N THR A 55 18.32 11.36 -11.15
CA THR A 55 17.83 11.23 -12.52
C THR A 55 17.24 9.86 -12.78
N ILE A 56 17.92 8.77 -12.34
CA ILE A 56 17.37 7.41 -12.50
C ILE A 56 16.05 7.28 -11.72
N PHE A 57 15.98 7.77 -10.49
CA PHE A 57 14.77 7.72 -9.67
C PHE A 57 13.61 8.48 -10.33
N LEU A 58 13.85 9.70 -10.79
CA LEU A 58 12.83 10.49 -11.51
C LEU A 58 12.31 9.80 -12.77
N GLN A 59 13.18 9.07 -13.45
CA GLN A 59 12.87 8.45 -14.74
C GLN A 59 12.29 7.02 -14.62
N THR A 60 12.43 6.36 -13.47
CA THR A 60 12.09 4.93 -13.34
C THR A 60 11.39 4.59 -12.02
N GLY A 61 11.46 5.45 -11.02
CA GLY A 61 11.04 5.14 -9.67
C GLY A 61 11.97 4.20 -8.89
N LEU A 62 13.17 3.84 -9.44
CA LEU A 62 14.13 2.97 -8.76
C LEU A 62 14.97 3.76 -7.76
N GLY A 63 14.88 3.38 -6.49
CA GLY A 63 15.75 3.89 -5.43
C GLY A 63 17.19 3.39 -5.57
N LYS A 64 18.08 4.02 -4.79
CA LYS A 64 19.53 3.75 -4.86
C LYS A 64 19.88 2.27 -4.71
N GLN A 65 19.25 1.56 -3.77
CA GLN A 65 19.52 0.14 -3.50
C GLN A 65 19.19 -0.75 -4.70
N ALA A 66 18.05 -0.51 -5.35
CA ALA A 66 17.65 -1.23 -6.55
C ALA A 66 18.64 -0.97 -7.70
N VAL A 67 19.05 0.28 -7.90
CA VAL A 67 20.04 0.66 -8.91
C VAL A 67 21.40 0.01 -8.62
N ASP A 68 21.87 0.04 -7.38
CA ASP A 68 23.15 -0.58 -6.97
C ASP A 68 23.14 -2.09 -7.21
N LYS A 69 22.01 -2.75 -6.93
CA LYS A 69 21.84 -4.18 -7.20
C LYS A 69 21.97 -4.48 -8.70
N LEU A 70 21.26 -3.73 -9.54
CA LEU A 70 21.33 -3.90 -11.01
C LEU A 70 22.73 -3.67 -11.55
N LYS A 71 23.41 -2.62 -11.10
CA LYS A 71 24.81 -2.34 -11.48
C LYS A 71 25.74 -3.49 -11.06
N LYS A 72 25.61 -3.98 -9.83
CA LYS A 72 26.43 -5.08 -9.30
C LYS A 72 26.20 -6.41 -10.06
N GLN A 73 24.98 -6.65 -10.52
CA GLN A 73 24.61 -7.86 -11.27
C GLN A 73 24.88 -7.73 -12.76
N GLY A 74 25.31 -6.58 -13.27
CA GLY A 74 25.47 -6.33 -14.71
C GLY A 74 24.16 -6.34 -15.50
N GLN A 75 23.03 -6.05 -14.82
CA GLN A 75 21.67 -6.09 -15.36
C GLN A 75 21.08 -4.67 -15.55
N PHE A 76 21.91 -3.70 -15.82
CA PHE A 76 21.47 -2.30 -15.95
C PHE A 76 20.56 -2.06 -17.17
N ASP A 77 20.58 -2.97 -18.15
CA ASP A 77 19.65 -2.98 -19.29
C ASP A 77 18.18 -3.05 -18.89
N ILE A 78 17.86 -3.68 -17.74
CA ILE A 78 16.50 -3.74 -17.17
C ILE A 78 15.96 -2.34 -16.88
N VAL A 79 16.81 -1.38 -16.55
CA VAL A 79 16.42 0.01 -16.25
C VAL A 79 15.64 0.64 -17.41
N SER A 80 16.03 0.37 -18.66
CA SER A 80 15.32 0.88 -19.84
C SER A 80 13.91 0.29 -19.97
N HIS A 81 13.72 -0.98 -19.61
CA HIS A 81 12.41 -1.62 -19.61
C HIS A 81 11.51 -1.05 -18.49
N ILE A 82 12.07 -0.83 -17.31
CA ILE A 82 11.34 -0.21 -16.19
C ILE A 82 10.95 1.23 -16.52
N GLN A 83 11.86 1.99 -17.14
CA GLN A 83 11.59 3.34 -17.63
C GLN A 83 10.44 3.34 -18.66
N ASP A 84 10.42 2.38 -19.56
CA ASP A 84 9.36 2.26 -20.55
C ASP A 84 8.00 2.04 -19.87
N LYS A 85 7.91 1.11 -18.94
CA LYS A 85 6.71 0.88 -18.14
C LYS A 85 6.30 2.10 -17.31
N PHE A 86 7.27 2.87 -16.79
CA PHE A 86 7.03 4.06 -15.98
C PHE A 86 6.42 5.20 -16.80
N PHE A 87 6.86 5.40 -18.07
CA PHE A 87 6.33 6.43 -18.96
C PHE A 87 5.09 5.96 -19.76
N ASN A 88 4.99 4.66 -20.05
CA ASN A 88 3.93 4.06 -20.84
C ASN A 88 3.29 2.89 -20.06
N PRO A 89 2.58 3.18 -18.96
CA PRO A 89 1.95 2.12 -18.17
C PRO A 89 0.82 1.46 -18.98
N PRO A 90 0.51 0.19 -18.70
CA PRO A 90 -0.72 -0.43 -19.20
C PRO A 90 -1.95 0.36 -18.77
N GLU A 91 -3.04 0.21 -19.49
CA GLU A 91 -4.32 0.78 -19.10
C GLU A 91 -4.76 0.21 -17.75
N SER A 92 -5.46 1.02 -16.96
CA SER A 92 -5.98 0.63 -15.66
C SER A 92 -7.49 0.56 -15.67
N ASP A 93 -8.03 -0.43 -14.97
CA ASP A 93 -9.46 -0.55 -14.72
C ASP A 93 -9.74 -0.66 -13.21
N CYS A 94 -10.93 -0.26 -12.81
CA CYS A 94 -11.37 -0.30 -11.43
C CYS A 94 -12.14 -1.61 -11.19
N VAL A 95 -11.53 -2.51 -10.44
CA VAL A 95 -12.13 -3.81 -10.10
C VAL A 95 -12.73 -3.81 -8.70
N ASN A 96 -13.75 -4.64 -8.49
CA ASN A 96 -14.36 -4.84 -7.18
C ASN A 96 -13.58 -5.90 -6.41
N LEU A 97 -13.12 -5.58 -5.22
CA LEU A 97 -12.48 -6.55 -4.33
C LEU A 97 -13.53 -7.30 -3.48
N LEU A 98 -14.46 -6.57 -2.88
CA LEU A 98 -15.53 -7.14 -2.07
C LEU A 98 -16.87 -6.49 -2.42
N GLY A 99 -17.51 -7.00 -3.48
CA GLY A 99 -18.76 -6.45 -3.97
C GLY A 99 -18.63 -4.96 -4.30
N TRP A 100 -19.49 -4.14 -3.69
CA TRP A 100 -19.52 -2.69 -3.91
C TRP A 100 -18.79 -1.87 -2.85
N LEU A 101 -18.23 -2.51 -1.82
CA LEU A 101 -17.62 -1.83 -0.67
C LEU A 101 -16.20 -1.34 -0.94
N THR A 102 -15.35 -2.22 -1.48
CA THR A 102 -13.95 -1.95 -1.72
C THR A 102 -13.62 -2.16 -3.19
N ARG A 103 -12.86 -1.24 -3.75
CA ARG A 103 -12.40 -1.27 -5.14
C ARG A 103 -10.90 -1.10 -5.20
N GLU A 104 -10.33 -1.59 -6.28
CA GLU A 104 -8.92 -1.45 -6.59
C GLU A 104 -8.74 -0.99 -8.03
N ASP A 105 -7.80 -0.08 -8.24
CA ASP A 105 -7.37 0.29 -9.58
C ASP A 105 -6.25 -0.66 -10.00
N ARG A 106 -6.55 -1.53 -10.95
CA ARG A 106 -5.64 -2.57 -11.45
C ARG A 106 -5.28 -2.31 -12.90
N LEU A 107 -4.02 -2.54 -13.24
CA LEU A 107 -3.54 -2.54 -14.61
C LEU A 107 -4.03 -3.79 -15.35
N GLU A 108 -4.32 -3.68 -16.64
CA GLU A 108 -4.70 -4.80 -17.50
C GLU A 108 -3.58 -5.85 -17.70
N SER A 109 -2.33 -5.43 -17.49
CA SER A 109 -1.16 -6.30 -17.47
C SER A 109 -0.12 -5.77 -16.47
N PRO A 110 0.84 -6.60 -16.02
CA PRO A 110 1.84 -6.17 -15.05
C PRO A 110 2.57 -4.87 -15.43
N GLY A 111 2.70 -3.97 -14.46
CA GLY A 111 3.50 -2.75 -14.53
C GLY A 111 5.00 -3.06 -14.53
N ALA A 112 5.80 -2.26 -13.83
CA ALA A 112 7.22 -2.51 -13.67
C ALA A 112 7.47 -3.74 -12.78
N PRO A 113 8.46 -4.60 -13.09
CA PRO A 113 8.84 -5.70 -12.21
C PRO A 113 9.53 -5.18 -10.94
N PHE A 114 9.43 -5.93 -9.85
CA PHE A 114 10.21 -5.65 -8.66
C PHE A 114 11.69 -5.99 -8.88
N VAL A 115 12.58 -5.07 -8.49
CA VAL A 115 14.03 -5.22 -8.71
C VAL A 115 14.75 -5.78 -7.49
N ASP A 116 14.44 -5.30 -6.31
CA ASP A 116 15.18 -5.62 -5.09
C ASP A 116 14.25 -5.82 -3.91
N LEU A 117 13.43 -6.88 -3.94
CA LEU A 117 12.67 -7.29 -2.77
C LEU A 117 13.55 -8.06 -1.79
N GLN A 118 13.36 -7.75 -0.50
CA GLN A 118 14.02 -8.46 0.59
C GLN A 118 13.00 -8.82 1.69
N PRO A 119 13.24 -9.89 2.43
CA PRO A 119 12.42 -10.23 3.60
C PRO A 119 12.31 -9.04 4.56
N GLY A 120 11.10 -8.74 5.03
CA GLY A 120 10.83 -7.61 5.90
C GLY A 120 10.58 -6.28 5.18
N ASP A 121 10.79 -6.17 3.87
CA ASP A 121 10.31 -5.02 3.11
C ASP A 121 8.80 -4.89 3.24
N ILE A 122 8.31 -3.67 3.06
CA ILE A 122 6.89 -3.37 3.09
C ILE A 122 6.48 -2.92 1.70
N ILE A 123 5.48 -3.55 1.13
CA ILE A 123 4.89 -3.08 -0.12
C ILE A 123 3.59 -2.34 0.19
N VAL A 124 3.41 -1.18 -0.45
CA VAL A 124 2.25 -0.32 -0.25
C VAL A 124 1.68 0.10 -1.59
N THR A 125 0.36 0.08 -1.73
CA THR A 125 -0.35 0.71 -2.85
C THR A 125 -1.36 1.74 -2.33
N LEU A 126 -1.62 2.78 -3.12
CA LEU A 126 -2.69 3.74 -2.89
C LEU A 126 -3.90 3.50 -3.81
N SER A 127 -3.88 2.38 -4.55
CA SER A 127 -4.92 2.04 -5.54
C SER A 127 -6.19 1.49 -4.92
N THR A 128 -6.18 1.12 -3.62
CA THR A 128 -7.35 0.56 -2.94
C THR A 128 -8.18 1.65 -2.28
N HIS A 129 -9.48 1.63 -2.51
CA HIS A 129 -10.39 2.65 -1.99
C HIS A 129 -11.78 2.10 -1.66
N SER A 130 -12.47 2.76 -0.72
CA SER A 130 -13.84 2.46 -0.32
C SER A 130 -14.64 3.75 -0.23
N TYR A 131 -15.77 3.83 -0.90
CA TYR A 131 -16.65 5.03 -0.91
C TYR A 131 -15.90 6.34 -1.17
N GLY A 132 -14.89 6.30 -2.02
CA GLY A 132 -14.10 7.49 -2.32
C GLY A 132 -12.95 7.78 -1.38
N TRP A 133 -12.87 7.09 -0.28
CA TRP A 133 -11.72 7.16 0.61
C TRP A 133 -10.62 6.20 0.13
N ARG A 134 -9.51 6.77 -0.33
CA ARG A 134 -8.31 6.03 -0.75
C ARG A 134 -7.48 5.68 0.46
N HIS A 135 -7.79 4.55 1.07
CA HIS A 135 -7.06 4.06 2.25
C HIS A 135 -5.81 3.27 1.87
N GLY A 136 -5.71 2.86 0.61
CA GLY A 136 -4.59 2.05 0.15
C GLY A 136 -4.60 0.63 0.70
N HIS A 137 -3.53 -0.11 0.38
CA HIS A 137 -3.28 -1.46 0.90
C HIS A 137 -1.79 -1.64 1.18
N ALA A 138 -1.43 -2.53 2.12
CA ALA A 138 -0.05 -2.80 2.47
C ALA A 138 0.14 -4.26 2.84
N GLY A 139 1.36 -4.78 2.60
CA GLY A 139 1.76 -6.11 2.99
C GLY A 139 3.23 -6.16 3.42
N LEU A 140 3.58 -7.20 4.16
CA LEU A 140 4.94 -7.49 4.60
C LEU A 140 5.56 -8.54 3.68
N VAL A 141 6.63 -8.20 3.00
CA VAL A 141 7.37 -9.11 2.11
C VAL A 141 8.02 -10.22 2.94
N LEU A 142 7.73 -11.46 2.61
CA LEU A 142 8.27 -12.63 3.29
C LEU A 142 9.51 -13.19 2.57
N ASP A 143 9.49 -13.13 1.24
CA ASP A 143 10.58 -13.53 0.34
C ASP A 143 10.36 -12.90 -1.06
N SER A 144 11.12 -13.36 -2.07
CA SER A 144 11.01 -12.85 -3.45
C SER A 144 9.64 -13.06 -4.10
N ASP A 145 8.86 -14.03 -3.61
CA ASP A 145 7.66 -14.53 -4.29
C ASP A 145 6.39 -14.34 -3.45
N SER A 146 6.54 -13.95 -2.18
CA SER A 146 5.42 -13.95 -1.23
C SER A 146 5.37 -12.72 -0.32
N VAL A 147 4.15 -12.29 -0.04
CA VAL A 147 3.81 -11.22 0.87
C VAL A 147 2.72 -11.66 1.83
N LEU A 148 2.82 -11.29 3.10
CA LEU A 148 1.75 -11.48 4.09
C LEU A 148 0.90 -10.21 4.12
N ALA A 149 -0.39 -10.37 3.86
CA ALA A 149 -1.35 -9.27 3.84
C ALA A 149 -2.63 -9.61 4.62
N SER A 150 -3.35 -8.58 5.04
CA SER A 150 -4.68 -8.64 5.62
C SER A 150 -5.60 -7.77 4.77
N GLU A 151 -6.41 -8.39 3.90
CA GLU A 151 -7.06 -7.68 2.80
C GLU A 151 -8.34 -6.94 3.20
N VAL A 152 -9.32 -7.67 3.72
CA VAL A 152 -10.68 -7.15 3.91
C VAL A 152 -11.38 -7.74 5.13
N LEU A 153 -12.39 -7.04 5.59
CA LEU A 153 -13.27 -7.48 6.68
C LEU A 153 -13.93 -8.84 6.34
N GLY A 154 -13.79 -9.79 7.25
CA GLY A 154 -14.32 -11.13 7.13
C GLY A 154 -13.34 -12.16 6.56
N MET A 155 -12.13 -11.75 6.25
CA MET A 155 -11.01 -12.62 5.89
C MET A 155 -9.90 -12.56 6.95
N ASP A 156 -9.14 -13.63 7.04
CA ASP A 156 -7.94 -13.69 7.86
C ASP A 156 -6.72 -13.27 7.03
N SER A 157 -5.67 -12.80 7.70
CA SER A 157 -4.39 -12.51 7.06
C SER A 157 -3.81 -13.75 6.39
N THR A 158 -3.35 -13.60 5.15
CA THR A 158 -2.90 -14.70 4.31
C THR A 158 -1.65 -14.35 3.52
N ILE A 159 -0.98 -15.38 3.00
CA ILE A 159 0.16 -15.22 2.10
C ILE A 159 -0.36 -15.11 0.67
N GLU A 160 0.07 -14.07 -0.03
CA GLU A 160 -0.23 -13.78 -1.42
C GLU A 160 1.02 -13.92 -2.28
N ASN A 161 0.80 -14.20 -3.58
CA ASN A 161 1.88 -14.11 -4.56
C ASN A 161 2.23 -12.63 -4.82
N ILE A 162 3.50 -12.30 -4.70
CA ILE A 162 4.01 -10.93 -4.89
C ILE A 162 3.75 -10.39 -6.32
N GLU A 163 3.67 -11.26 -7.33
CA GLU A 163 3.41 -10.84 -8.71
C GLU A 163 2.07 -10.14 -8.87
N SER A 164 1.05 -10.50 -8.06
CA SER A 164 -0.26 -9.84 -8.06
C SER A 164 -0.16 -8.35 -7.75
N TRP A 165 0.85 -7.94 -7.00
CA TRP A 165 1.11 -6.54 -6.63
C TRP A 165 1.62 -5.69 -7.78
N THR A 166 2.24 -6.31 -8.81
CA THR A 166 2.66 -5.60 -10.03
C THR A 166 1.50 -5.13 -10.90
N THR A 167 0.30 -5.63 -10.64
CA THR A 167 -0.93 -5.20 -11.34
C THR A 167 -1.65 -4.03 -10.68
N TYR A 168 -1.25 -3.59 -9.49
CA TYR A 168 -1.76 -2.33 -8.95
C TYR A 168 -1.34 -1.14 -9.82
N SER A 169 -2.21 -0.15 -9.98
CA SER A 169 -1.92 1.05 -10.77
C SER A 169 -0.76 1.87 -10.18
N ASN A 170 -0.51 1.71 -8.90
CA ASN A 170 0.66 2.30 -8.23
C ASN A 170 1.12 1.43 -7.05
N TYR A 171 2.42 1.50 -6.73
CA TYR A 171 2.98 0.90 -5.52
C TYR A 171 4.29 1.56 -5.10
N ALA A 172 4.66 1.36 -3.84
CA ALA A 172 5.97 1.65 -3.27
C ALA A 172 6.50 0.43 -2.52
N VAL A 173 7.79 0.13 -2.70
CA VAL A 173 8.54 -0.81 -1.88
C VAL A 173 9.38 -0.02 -0.90
N LEU A 174 9.16 -0.26 0.38
CA LEU A 174 9.78 0.43 1.51
C LEU A 174 10.69 -0.55 2.24
N ARG A 175 11.92 -0.15 2.53
CA ARG A 175 12.87 -0.92 3.34
C ARG A 175 13.17 -0.23 4.65
N VAL A 176 13.09 -0.95 5.76
CA VAL A 176 13.45 -0.40 7.06
C VAL A 176 14.97 -0.20 7.12
N LYS A 177 15.38 1.02 7.52
CA LYS A 177 16.79 1.42 7.59
C LYS A 177 17.54 0.71 8.70
N GLY A 178 18.81 0.39 8.46
CA GLY A 178 19.73 -0.11 9.50
C GLY A 178 19.45 -1.53 9.99
N VAL A 179 18.67 -2.32 9.25
CA VAL A 179 18.30 -3.69 9.62
C VAL A 179 19.32 -4.67 9.09
N THR A 180 19.68 -5.66 9.92
CA THR A 180 20.55 -6.76 9.53
C THR A 180 19.78 -7.90 8.86
N ALA A 181 20.49 -8.75 8.09
CA ALA A 181 19.89 -9.94 7.49
C ALA A 181 19.28 -10.93 8.53
N GLU A 182 19.86 -10.96 9.72
CA GLU A 182 19.31 -11.74 10.84
C GLU A 182 17.96 -11.17 11.30
N GLN A 183 17.86 -9.87 11.50
CA GLN A 183 16.60 -9.22 11.87
C GLN A 183 15.53 -9.39 10.78
N GLN A 184 15.91 -9.36 9.51
CA GLN A 184 14.99 -9.65 8.40
C GLN A 184 14.43 -11.08 8.47
N LYS A 185 15.24 -12.06 8.83
CA LYS A 185 14.78 -13.45 9.02
C LYS A 185 13.86 -13.58 10.23
N GLU A 186 14.22 -12.95 11.34
CA GLU A 186 13.44 -13.01 12.58
C GLU A 186 12.07 -12.36 12.43
N ILE A 187 11.96 -11.23 11.69
CA ILE A 187 10.68 -10.57 11.46
C ILE A 187 9.76 -11.41 10.59
N VAL A 188 10.30 -12.05 9.54
CA VAL A 188 9.53 -12.96 8.69
C VAL A 188 9.08 -14.20 9.46
N LYS A 189 9.97 -14.76 10.29
CA LYS A 189 9.60 -15.86 11.17
C LYS A 189 8.47 -15.47 12.12
N TYR A 190 8.61 -14.33 12.80
CA TYR A 190 7.59 -13.82 13.71
C TYR A 190 6.25 -13.62 12.99
N ALA A 191 6.27 -13.02 11.80
CA ALA A 191 5.08 -12.77 11.02
C ALA A 191 4.36 -14.07 10.62
N LYS A 192 5.10 -15.07 10.15
CA LYS A 192 4.54 -16.38 9.78
C LYS A 192 3.96 -17.14 10.99
N GLU A 193 4.59 -17.03 12.15
CA GLU A 193 4.17 -17.76 13.37
C GLU A 193 3.02 -17.07 14.11
N ASN A 194 2.91 -15.75 14.05
CA ASN A 194 2.02 -14.96 14.93
C ASN A 194 0.99 -14.12 14.19
N LEU A 195 1.23 -13.79 12.92
CA LEU A 195 0.38 -12.85 12.18
C LEU A 195 -0.35 -13.47 10.97
N MET A 196 -0.07 -14.74 10.66
CA MET A 196 -0.80 -15.49 9.63
C MET A 196 -2.06 -16.10 10.22
N GLY A 197 -3.18 -16.02 9.49
CA GLY A 197 -4.48 -16.57 9.95
C GLY A 197 -5.14 -15.72 11.04
N VAL A 198 -4.76 -14.46 11.17
CA VAL A 198 -5.36 -13.53 12.15
C VAL A 198 -6.53 -12.79 11.51
N PRO A 199 -7.71 -12.73 12.18
CA PRO A 199 -8.89 -12.06 11.64
C PRO A 199 -8.66 -10.57 11.33
N TYR A 200 -9.31 -10.10 10.25
CA TYR A 200 -9.29 -8.68 9.92
C TYR A 200 -10.00 -7.84 10.97
N ASN A 201 -9.35 -6.78 11.45
CA ASN A 201 -9.91 -5.83 12.40
C ASN A 201 -9.72 -4.38 11.88
N LEU A 202 -10.80 -3.76 11.40
CA LEU A 202 -10.80 -2.38 10.91
C LEU A 202 -10.32 -1.37 11.97
N PHE A 203 -10.52 -1.68 13.26
CA PHE A 203 -10.15 -0.84 14.40
C PHE A 203 -8.86 -1.33 15.10
N ALA A 204 -8.01 -2.07 14.39
CA ALA A 204 -6.71 -2.49 14.91
C ALA A 204 -5.91 -1.27 15.43
N GLY A 205 -5.39 -1.38 16.65
CA GLY A 205 -4.67 -0.30 17.33
C GLY A 205 -5.55 0.81 17.93
N PHE A 206 -6.84 0.88 17.59
CA PHE A 206 -7.73 1.93 18.10
C PHE A 206 -8.32 1.60 19.47
N ILE A 207 -8.70 0.34 19.69
CA ILE A 207 -9.28 -0.13 20.96
C ILE A 207 -8.18 -0.76 21.81
N GLY A 208 -8.11 -0.39 23.09
CA GLY A 208 -7.14 -0.93 24.04
C GLY A 208 -5.72 -0.39 23.84
N SER A 209 -4.73 -1.28 23.93
CA SER A 209 -3.34 -0.96 23.58
C SER A 209 -3.19 -0.80 22.06
N LYS A 210 -2.34 0.14 21.61
CA LYS A 210 -2.01 0.26 20.18
C LYS A 210 -1.26 -0.98 19.68
N ALA A 211 -0.41 -1.59 20.51
CA ALA A 211 0.26 -2.86 20.23
C ALA A 211 -0.14 -3.88 21.34
N PRO A 212 -1.34 -4.50 21.25
CA PRO A 212 -1.75 -5.52 22.21
C PRO A 212 -0.99 -6.81 21.99
N LYS A 213 -1.04 -7.71 22.97
CA LYS A 213 -0.59 -9.08 22.76
C LYS A 213 -1.52 -9.82 21.79
N THR A 214 -0.99 -10.81 21.10
CA THR A 214 -1.73 -11.58 20.09
C THR A 214 -2.84 -12.47 20.68
N ASP A 215 -2.82 -12.72 21.98
CA ASP A 215 -3.84 -13.49 22.73
C ASP A 215 -4.98 -12.63 23.31
N GLU A 216 -4.91 -11.31 23.14
CA GLU A 216 -6.00 -10.43 23.55
C GLU A 216 -7.23 -10.60 22.66
N TRP A 217 -8.43 -10.64 23.25
CA TRP A 217 -9.70 -10.92 22.56
C TRP A 217 -10.06 -9.91 21.43
N TYR A 218 -9.48 -8.71 21.49
CA TYR A 218 -9.69 -7.65 20.50
C TYR A 218 -8.54 -7.57 19.48
N PHE A 219 -7.56 -8.47 19.57
CA PHE A 219 -6.48 -8.52 18.59
C PHE A 219 -7.01 -8.87 17.21
N GLY A 220 -6.45 -8.23 16.22
CA GLY A 220 -6.74 -8.45 14.82
C GLY A 220 -5.92 -7.47 13.99
N LEU A 221 -5.86 -7.69 12.68
CA LEU A 221 -4.99 -6.97 11.77
C LEU A 221 -5.79 -6.26 10.69
N GLN A 222 -5.39 -5.07 10.32
CA GLN A 222 -5.67 -4.47 9.01
C GLN A 222 -4.35 -4.31 8.26
N CYS A 223 -4.39 -4.04 6.96
CA CYS A 223 -3.23 -4.18 6.08
C CYS A 223 -1.98 -3.41 6.55
N SER A 224 -2.05 -2.10 6.72
CA SER A 224 -0.91 -1.27 7.14
C SER A 224 -0.53 -1.51 8.60
N TYR A 225 -1.51 -1.81 9.45
CA TYR A 225 -1.25 -2.16 10.85
C TYR A 225 -0.48 -3.48 10.98
N LEU A 226 -0.71 -4.48 10.10
CA LEU A 226 0.04 -5.74 10.07
C LEU A 226 1.54 -5.47 9.89
N ALA A 227 1.91 -4.68 8.88
CA ALA A 227 3.31 -4.36 8.61
C ALA A 227 3.93 -3.56 9.76
N TRP A 228 3.23 -2.54 10.27
CA TRP A 228 3.65 -1.78 11.45
C TRP A 228 3.81 -2.67 12.68
N TYR A 229 2.80 -3.50 12.99
CA TYR A 229 2.79 -4.35 14.18
C TYR A 229 3.95 -5.34 14.17
N ALA A 230 4.25 -5.95 13.01
CA ALA A 230 5.40 -6.83 12.86
C ALA A 230 6.71 -6.11 13.27
N TRP A 231 6.97 -4.93 12.70
CA TRP A 231 8.18 -4.16 12.99
C TRP A 231 8.20 -3.60 14.41
N GLN A 232 7.05 -3.24 14.97
CA GLN A 232 6.93 -2.76 16.34
C GLN A 232 7.40 -3.80 17.37
N GLN A 233 7.25 -5.10 17.09
CA GLN A 233 7.77 -6.18 17.95
C GLN A 233 9.31 -6.19 18.01
N PHE A 234 9.96 -5.60 17.02
CA PHE A 234 11.43 -5.48 16.95
C PHE A 234 11.92 -4.06 17.31
N GLY A 235 11.04 -3.25 17.91
CA GLY A 235 11.37 -1.90 18.39
C GLY A 235 11.44 -0.83 17.30
N VAL A 236 10.92 -1.11 16.10
CA VAL A 236 10.85 -0.14 15.01
C VAL A 236 9.42 0.36 14.87
N ASP A 237 9.19 1.62 15.23
CA ASP A 237 7.90 2.29 15.04
C ASP A 237 7.84 2.94 13.66
N LEU A 238 6.98 2.42 12.80
CA LEU A 238 6.80 2.91 11.42
C LEU A 238 5.64 3.90 11.29
N ASP A 239 4.97 4.21 12.40
CA ASP A 239 3.88 5.19 12.41
C ASP A 239 4.45 6.61 12.41
N SER A 240 4.27 7.33 11.32
CA SER A 240 4.87 8.66 11.13
C SER A 240 4.17 9.77 11.90
N ASP A 241 2.88 9.62 12.23
CA ASP A 241 2.10 10.66 12.93
C ASP A 241 1.85 10.35 14.42
N GLY A 242 2.18 9.13 14.87
CA GLY A 242 1.98 8.68 16.26
C GLY A 242 0.52 8.50 16.64
N GLY A 243 -0.39 8.44 15.68
CA GLY A 243 -1.82 8.27 15.88
C GLY A 243 -2.23 6.91 16.41
N ARG A 244 -3.53 6.68 16.52
CA ARG A 244 -4.08 5.39 16.93
C ARG A 244 -4.20 4.42 15.76
N LEU A 245 -4.52 4.95 14.58
CA LEU A 245 -4.60 4.17 13.35
C LEU A 245 -3.27 4.30 12.60
N VAL A 246 -2.75 3.19 12.15
CA VAL A 246 -1.60 3.19 11.24
C VAL A 246 -2.14 3.09 9.82
N SER A 247 -1.89 4.10 9.02
CA SER A 247 -2.30 4.16 7.61
C SER A 247 -1.17 3.77 6.66
N THR A 248 -1.51 3.55 5.40
CA THR A 248 -0.51 3.39 4.33
C THR A 248 0.36 4.64 4.17
N SER A 249 -0.22 5.83 4.39
CA SER A 249 0.52 7.09 4.36
C SER A 249 1.53 7.21 5.51
N ASP A 250 1.24 6.65 6.68
CA ASP A 250 2.19 6.61 7.80
C ASP A 250 3.39 5.75 7.49
N LEU A 251 3.18 4.57 6.91
CA LEU A 251 4.26 3.70 6.48
C LEU A 251 5.16 4.39 5.43
N ILE A 252 4.54 4.99 4.41
CA ILE A 252 5.27 5.75 3.38
C ILE A 252 5.97 6.96 4.00
N GLY A 253 5.35 7.67 4.95
CA GLY A 253 5.85 8.88 5.60
C GLY A 253 6.91 8.65 6.66
N SER A 254 7.14 7.40 7.08
CA SER A 254 8.07 7.10 8.17
C SER A 254 9.52 7.47 7.83
N ASP A 255 10.20 8.13 8.77
CA ASP A 255 11.64 8.42 8.68
C ASP A 255 12.53 7.17 8.86
N LYS A 256 11.93 6.06 9.27
CA LYS A 256 12.59 4.77 9.48
C LYS A 256 12.73 3.95 8.21
N VAL A 257 12.07 4.35 7.12
CA VAL A 257 12.15 3.61 5.85
C VAL A 257 12.90 4.39 4.78
N GLU A 258 13.41 3.68 3.81
CA GLU A 258 13.93 4.19 2.54
C GLU A 258 13.13 3.60 1.39
N ILE A 259 13.05 4.35 0.29
CA ILE A 259 12.35 3.91 -0.90
C ILE A 259 13.27 3.02 -1.74
N VAL A 260 12.87 1.77 -1.94
CA VAL A 260 13.55 0.83 -2.83
C VAL A 260 13.09 1.02 -4.27
N GLN A 261 11.78 1.12 -4.45
CA GLN A 261 11.16 1.30 -5.76
C GLN A 261 9.77 1.92 -5.61
N ILE A 262 9.39 2.77 -6.55
CA ILE A 262 8.00 3.21 -6.73
C ILE A 262 7.57 2.96 -8.17
N PHE A 263 6.26 2.82 -8.37
CA PHE A 263 5.64 2.74 -9.68
C PHE A 263 4.29 3.45 -9.63
N GLY A 264 3.94 4.20 -10.66
CA GLY A 264 2.66 4.91 -10.72
C GLY A 264 2.49 6.02 -9.67
N MET A 265 3.54 6.40 -8.96
CA MET A 265 3.59 7.50 -8.00
C MET A 265 4.54 8.60 -8.48
N ASN A 266 4.26 9.85 -8.10
CA ASN A 266 5.14 10.97 -8.48
C ASN A 266 6.46 10.91 -7.69
N PRO A 267 7.62 10.65 -8.32
CA PRO A 267 8.88 10.53 -7.62
C PRO A 267 9.33 11.83 -6.96
N LYS A 268 8.89 13.00 -7.46
CA LYS A 268 9.20 14.31 -6.84
C LYS A 268 8.72 14.40 -5.39
N ASN A 269 7.67 13.65 -5.02
CA ASN A 269 7.15 13.61 -3.64
C ASN A 269 8.06 12.86 -2.66
N PHE A 270 9.13 12.24 -3.15
CA PHE A 270 10.03 11.40 -2.37
C PHE A 270 11.49 11.90 -2.34
N LEU A 271 11.83 12.96 -3.08
CA LEU A 271 13.21 13.48 -3.18
C LEU A 271 13.71 14.18 -1.91
N GLU A 272 12.81 14.71 -1.09
CA GLU A 272 13.14 15.50 0.11
C GLU A 272 13.15 14.69 1.42
N ARG A 273 13.23 13.35 1.34
CA ARG A 273 13.10 12.44 2.49
C ARG A 273 14.42 11.80 2.93
#